data_7f41b0749b41b7b2ad6b7d51f05e8f49
#
_entry.id   7f41b0749b41b7b2ad6b7d51f05e8f49
#
_cell.length_a   1.000
_cell.length_b   1.000
_cell.length_c   1.000
_cell.angle_alpha   90.00
_cell.angle_beta   90.00
_cell.angle_gamma   90.00
#
_symmetry.space_group_name_H-M   'P 1'
#
loop_
_entity.id
_entity.type
_entity.pdbx_description
1 polymer ?
#
loop_
_entity_poly.entity_id
_entity_poly.type
_entity_poly.pdbx_seq_one_letter_code
_entity_poly.pdbx_strand_id
1 'polypeptide(L)'
;MSVYVENRAVRTRRIRNVQFTSLTLVFLICVLNYMDRGTLAVANPLIRRELGLSISEMGVLLSAFLWPYAFTLLVAGGFVDSWRPRRMLTAALVVWSIAQGLAGFVVSYAQFLLARALLGVGEAPMFPIAARVVKDWYHESDQALGVGIWNAAPPLGTAFAPALLTPVMMVFGWRWMFVLMALVGFVFAGAWCALYRDFDPIALDHADTHYLYGEKGAPVAHAVSFSNWRRLFGFRATWGLMLGFFGNIYISWLFVTWLPGYLEIQHHMTIAKTGLMASVPFLFGMVGSLIFGWLADRLIRHGMTAIASRKLLTVIGLLLSAAATIGAAEAGTGFVAVVWISAALFFSFGCSGTSWSLANATAPQGYTASLGAIMDFGGFIGGALAPIVTGFVVQASASFTAALLVAGAIGVISAAAYVILIPSDPISAEALVGPR
;
A
#
# COMPACT_ATOMS: atom_id res chain seq x y z
N MET A 1 -38.24 21.78 4.16
CA MET A 1 -37.40 20.58 4.33
C MET A 1 -38.01 19.47 3.46
N SER A 2 -37.71 19.49 2.17
CA SER A 2 -38.21 18.50 1.19
C SER A 2 -37.13 17.42 1.09
N VAL A 3 -37.43 16.23 1.60
CA VAL A 3 -36.60 15.06 1.44
C VAL A 3 -36.73 14.63 -0.03
N TYR A 4 -35.76 15.00 -0.85
CA TYR A 4 -35.55 14.34 -2.15
C TYR A 4 -35.15 12.89 -1.87
N VAL A 5 -36.13 12.01 -1.87
CA VAL A 5 -35.89 10.58 -2.05
C VAL A 5 -35.49 10.43 -3.51
N GLU A 6 -34.19 10.52 -3.78
CA GLU A 6 -33.61 10.17 -5.06
C GLU A 6 -34.05 8.73 -5.37
N ASN A 7 -34.85 8.58 -6.41
CA ASN A 7 -35.34 7.28 -6.88
C ASN A 7 -34.11 6.50 -7.37
N ARG A 8 -33.42 5.78 -6.46
CA ARG A 8 -32.22 5.00 -6.81
C ARG A 8 -32.59 4.01 -7.90
N ALA A 9 -32.04 4.19 -9.08
CA ALA A 9 -32.17 3.23 -10.16
C ALA A 9 -31.73 1.84 -9.64
N VAL A 10 -32.55 0.83 -9.87
CA VAL A 10 -32.31 -0.52 -9.37
C VAL A 10 -31.15 -1.14 -10.12
N ARG A 11 -30.14 -1.64 -9.39
CA ARG A 11 -29.03 -2.40 -10.00
C ARG A 11 -29.55 -3.57 -10.82
N THR A 12 -29.18 -3.60 -12.10
CA THR A 12 -29.48 -4.78 -12.93
C THR A 12 -28.68 -6.00 -12.44
N ARG A 13 -29.17 -7.20 -12.73
CA ARG A 13 -28.46 -8.45 -12.43
C ARG A 13 -27.10 -8.50 -13.12
N ARG A 14 -26.99 -7.93 -14.32
CA ARG A 14 -25.75 -7.84 -15.10
C ARG A 14 -24.72 -7.00 -14.35
N ILE A 15 -25.05 -5.77 -13.99
CA ILE A 15 -24.14 -4.85 -13.26
C ILE A 15 -23.71 -5.49 -11.93
N ARG A 16 -24.63 -6.06 -11.17
CA ARG A 16 -24.31 -6.72 -9.90
C ARG A 16 -23.30 -7.85 -10.07
N ASN A 17 -23.46 -8.70 -11.09
CA ASN A 17 -22.55 -9.80 -11.34
C ASN A 17 -21.16 -9.28 -11.76
N VAL A 18 -21.08 -8.26 -12.63
CA VAL A 18 -19.81 -7.67 -13.03
C VAL A 18 -19.11 -7.01 -11.83
N GLN A 19 -19.83 -6.25 -11.02
CA GLN A 19 -19.29 -5.62 -9.81
C GLN A 19 -18.74 -6.67 -8.84
N PHE A 20 -19.50 -7.72 -8.55
CA PHE A 20 -19.07 -8.77 -7.66
C PHE A 20 -17.85 -9.50 -8.18
N THR A 21 -17.86 -9.93 -9.46
CA THR A 21 -16.73 -10.66 -10.06
C THR A 21 -15.48 -9.79 -10.14
N SER A 22 -15.60 -8.55 -10.62
CA SER A 22 -14.44 -7.66 -10.77
C SER A 22 -13.83 -7.28 -9.43
N LEU A 23 -14.65 -6.95 -8.42
CA LEU A 23 -14.16 -6.57 -7.11
C LEU A 23 -13.54 -7.76 -6.36
N THR A 24 -14.14 -8.95 -6.46
CA THR A 24 -13.57 -10.18 -5.88
C THR A 24 -12.20 -10.50 -6.51
N LEU A 25 -12.09 -10.44 -7.84
CA LEU A 25 -10.81 -10.66 -8.52
C LEU A 25 -9.77 -9.62 -8.12
N VAL A 26 -10.12 -8.34 -8.14
CA VAL A 26 -9.23 -7.25 -7.71
C VAL A 26 -8.76 -7.47 -6.27
N PHE A 27 -9.67 -7.81 -5.36
CA PHE A 27 -9.34 -8.07 -3.96
C PHE A 27 -8.35 -9.23 -3.81
N LEU A 28 -8.64 -10.38 -4.44
CA LEU A 28 -7.78 -11.57 -4.37
C LEU A 28 -6.41 -11.34 -5.03
N ILE A 29 -6.37 -10.63 -6.16
CA ILE A 29 -5.13 -10.25 -6.82
C ILE A 29 -4.31 -9.29 -5.94
N CYS A 30 -4.96 -8.37 -5.22
CA CYS A 30 -4.30 -7.50 -4.25
C CYS A 30 -3.73 -8.28 -3.05
N VAL A 31 -4.45 -9.29 -2.55
CA VAL A 31 -3.93 -10.19 -1.49
C VAL A 31 -2.68 -10.91 -2.00
N LEU A 32 -2.74 -11.50 -3.21
CA LEU A 32 -1.59 -12.16 -3.83
C LEU A 32 -0.39 -11.21 -3.98
N ASN A 33 -0.63 -10.00 -4.47
CA ASN A 33 0.39 -8.95 -4.65
C ASN A 33 1.18 -8.68 -3.36
N TYR A 34 0.48 -8.56 -2.22
CA TYR A 34 1.13 -8.35 -0.92
C TYR A 34 1.77 -9.62 -0.35
N MET A 35 1.26 -10.79 -0.68
CA MET A 35 1.95 -12.04 -0.36
C MET A 35 3.27 -12.19 -1.13
N ASP A 36 3.30 -11.80 -2.42
CA ASP A 36 4.52 -11.82 -3.25
C ASP A 36 5.61 -10.90 -2.70
N ARG A 37 5.25 -9.75 -2.17
CA ARG A 37 6.18 -8.85 -1.47
C ARG A 37 6.77 -9.49 -0.21
N GLY A 38 5.97 -10.30 0.50
CA GLY A 38 6.38 -11.01 1.71
C GLY A 38 7.31 -12.21 1.47
N THR A 39 7.35 -12.78 0.26
CA THR A 39 8.15 -13.99 -0.02
C THR A 39 9.63 -13.83 0.33
N LEU A 40 10.24 -12.72 -0.07
CA LEU A 40 11.65 -12.47 0.20
C LEU A 40 11.92 -12.25 1.71
N ALA A 41 11.02 -11.58 2.41
CA ALA A 41 11.14 -11.37 3.85
C ALA A 41 11.08 -12.69 4.63
N VAL A 42 10.17 -13.58 4.25
CA VAL A 42 10.02 -14.92 4.85
C VAL A 42 11.25 -15.81 4.57
N ALA A 43 11.76 -15.77 3.34
CA ALA A 43 12.90 -16.60 2.93
C ALA A 43 14.27 -15.98 3.26
N ASN A 44 14.31 -14.75 3.77
CA ASN A 44 15.52 -13.98 4.03
C ASN A 44 16.67 -14.80 4.66
N PRO A 45 16.49 -15.49 5.81
CA PRO A 45 17.61 -16.19 6.44
C PRO A 45 18.18 -17.32 5.60
N LEU A 46 17.32 -18.06 4.89
CA LEU A 46 17.76 -19.17 4.03
C LEU A 46 18.49 -18.67 2.78
N ILE A 47 17.96 -17.64 2.13
CA ILE A 47 18.57 -17.01 0.96
C ILE A 47 19.93 -16.44 1.31
N ARG A 48 20.05 -15.73 2.45
CA ARG A 48 21.32 -15.17 2.90
C ARG A 48 22.39 -16.25 3.10
N ARG A 49 22.02 -17.36 3.76
CA ARG A 49 22.95 -18.47 3.99
C ARG A 49 23.39 -19.14 2.69
N GLU A 50 22.45 -19.38 1.78
CA GLU A 50 22.73 -20.10 0.54
C GLU A 50 23.52 -19.28 -0.48
N LEU A 51 23.21 -17.98 -0.62
CA LEU A 51 23.92 -17.08 -1.54
C LEU A 51 25.09 -16.32 -0.90
N GLY A 52 25.38 -16.58 0.38
CA GLY A 52 26.48 -15.94 1.11
C GLY A 52 26.31 -14.43 1.29
N LEU A 53 25.06 -13.93 1.37
CA LEU A 53 24.79 -12.49 1.41
C LEU A 53 25.00 -11.92 2.82
N SER A 54 25.62 -10.75 2.86
CA SER A 54 25.66 -9.91 4.06
C SER A 54 24.27 -9.35 4.41
N ILE A 55 24.12 -8.82 5.63
CA ILE A 55 22.86 -8.20 6.07
C ILE A 55 22.57 -6.94 5.23
N SER A 56 23.59 -6.15 4.89
CA SER A 56 23.42 -4.97 4.05
C SER A 56 23.01 -5.31 2.62
N GLU A 57 23.60 -6.33 2.00
CA GLU A 57 23.19 -6.80 0.66
C GLU A 57 21.74 -7.30 0.67
N MET A 58 21.32 -7.99 1.72
CA MET A 58 19.92 -8.38 1.88
C MET A 58 19.00 -7.15 2.03
N GLY A 59 19.43 -6.12 2.75
CA GLY A 59 18.69 -4.85 2.85
C GLY A 59 18.47 -4.18 1.50
N VAL A 60 19.50 -4.14 0.65
CA VAL A 60 19.40 -3.64 -0.72
C VAL A 60 18.46 -4.52 -1.56
N LEU A 61 18.56 -5.85 -1.42
CA LEU A 61 17.70 -6.78 -2.14
C LEU A 61 16.21 -6.65 -1.75
N LEU A 62 15.92 -6.45 -0.47
CA LEU A 62 14.56 -6.19 0.05
C LEU A 62 13.99 -4.87 -0.49
N SER A 63 14.85 -3.88 -0.73
CA SER A 63 14.48 -2.59 -1.32
C SER A 63 14.38 -2.60 -2.85
N ALA A 64 15.03 -3.53 -3.52
CA ALA A 64 15.19 -3.55 -4.99
C ALA A 64 13.85 -3.56 -5.76
N PHE A 65 12.79 -4.03 -5.15
CA PHE A 65 11.42 -3.98 -5.68
C PHE A 65 10.85 -2.54 -5.72
N LEU A 66 11.07 -1.76 -4.66
CA LEU A 66 10.35 -0.49 -4.45
C LEU A 66 10.80 0.63 -5.40
N TRP A 67 12.05 0.67 -5.79
CA TRP A 67 12.55 1.69 -6.70
C TRP A 67 11.91 1.61 -8.10
N PRO A 68 11.98 0.46 -8.81
CA PRO A 68 11.32 0.32 -10.09
C PRO A 68 9.80 0.45 -9.98
N TYR A 69 9.19 -0.04 -8.88
CA TYR A 69 7.77 0.13 -8.62
C TYR A 69 7.38 1.62 -8.58
N ALA A 70 8.08 2.44 -7.81
CA ALA A 70 7.79 3.87 -7.68
C ALA A 70 7.92 4.62 -9.01
N PHE A 71 8.99 4.37 -9.78
CA PHE A 71 9.17 4.98 -11.09
C PHE A 71 8.12 4.51 -12.10
N THR A 72 7.79 3.23 -12.12
CA THR A 72 6.76 2.69 -13.01
C THR A 72 5.39 3.24 -12.66
N LEU A 73 5.08 3.40 -11.38
CA LEU A 73 3.80 3.97 -10.93
C LEU A 73 3.57 5.39 -11.47
N LEU A 74 4.62 6.22 -11.53
CA LEU A 74 4.52 7.58 -12.09
C LEU A 74 4.08 7.58 -13.56
N VAL A 75 4.52 6.57 -14.31
CA VAL A 75 4.23 6.45 -15.75
C VAL A 75 2.95 5.64 -15.99
N ALA A 76 2.66 4.67 -15.12
CA ALA A 76 1.52 3.75 -15.25
C ALA A 76 0.17 4.47 -15.31
N GLY A 77 0.00 5.60 -14.60
CA GLY A 77 -1.24 6.38 -14.62
C GLY A 77 -1.68 6.77 -16.03
N GLY A 78 -0.76 7.25 -16.87
CA GLY A 78 -1.06 7.60 -18.25
C GLY A 78 -1.38 6.40 -19.15
N PHE A 79 -0.74 5.25 -18.91
CA PHE A 79 -1.02 4.01 -19.62
C PHE A 79 -2.35 3.39 -19.20
N VAL A 80 -2.70 3.45 -17.90
CA VAL A 80 -3.99 2.95 -17.39
C VAL A 80 -5.15 3.67 -18.03
N ASP A 81 -5.03 4.97 -18.32
CA ASP A 81 -6.08 5.73 -18.96
C ASP A 81 -6.25 5.40 -20.46
N SER A 82 -5.17 5.00 -21.14
CA SER A 82 -5.16 4.72 -22.59
C SER A 82 -5.41 3.24 -22.92
N TRP A 83 -5.02 2.32 -22.05
CA TRP A 83 -5.17 0.89 -22.28
C TRP A 83 -6.41 0.34 -21.52
N ARG A 84 -7.01 -0.72 -22.09
CA ARG A 84 -8.13 -1.42 -21.44
C ARG A 84 -7.67 -2.17 -20.20
N PRO A 85 -8.33 -2.03 -19.03
CA PRO A 85 -7.95 -2.67 -17.76
C PRO A 85 -7.74 -4.19 -17.87
N ARG A 86 -8.53 -4.88 -18.69
CA ARG A 86 -8.40 -6.32 -18.93
C ARG A 86 -7.02 -6.68 -19.46
N ARG A 87 -6.59 -6.03 -20.53
CA ARG A 87 -5.29 -6.32 -21.18
C ARG A 87 -4.13 -5.89 -20.29
N MET A 88 -4.25 -4.72 -19.69
CA MET A 88 -3.17 -4.15 -18.88
C MET A 88 -2.90 -4.96 -17.63
N LEU A 89 -3.94 -5.35 -16.87
CA LEU A 89 -3.73 -6.15 -15.66
C LEU A 89 -3.31 -7.59 -16.00
N THR A 90 -3.81 -8.17 -17.11
CA THR A 90 -3.32 -9.49 -17.56
C THR A 90 -1.83 -9.43 -17.87
N ALA A 91 -1.37 -8.42 -18.63
CA ALA A 91 0.05 -8.26 -18.95
C ALA A 91 0.89 -8.02 -17.68
N ALA A 92 0.42 -7.18 -16.77
CA ALA A 92 1.03 -6.91 -15.48
C ALA A 92 1.17 -8.20 -14.65
N LEU A 93 0.10 -8.99 -14.50
CA LEU A 93 0.09 -10.29 -13.81
C LEU A 93 1.08 -11.29 -14.43
N VAL A 94 1.15 -11.35 -15.76
CA VAL A 94 2.11 -12.23 -16.45
C VAL A 94 3.54 -11.78 -16.17
N VAL A 95 3.84 -10.48 -16.30
CA VAL A 95 5.20 -9.95 -16.05
C VAL A 95 5.63 -10.22 -14.61
N TRP A 96 4.78 -9.90 -13.62
CA TRP A 96 5.17 -10.11 -12.24
C TRP A 96 5.26 -11.60 -11.87
N SER A 97 4.37 -12.46 -12.44
CA SER A 97 4.46 -13.91 -12.21
C SER A 97 5.73 -14.51 -12.80
N ILE A 98 6.15 -14.05 -14.00
CA ILE A 98 7.46 -14.42 -14.56
C ILE A 98 8.58 -13.97 -13.61
N ALA A 99 8.56 -12.72 -13.15
CA ALA A 99 9.57 -12.17 -12.26
C ALA A 99 9.65 -12.94 -10.93
N GLN A 100 8.48 -13.25 -10.35
CA GLN A 100 8.38 -14.06 -9.13
C GLN A 100 8.92 -15.48 -9.34
N GLY A 101 8.56 -16.12 -10.45
CA GLY A 101 9.08 -17.44 -10.80
C GLY A 101 10.59 -17.46 -11.03
N LEU A 102 11.10 -16.47 -11.77
CA LEU A 102 12.55 -16.32 -12.00
C LEU A 102 13.34 -16.20 -10.69
N ALA A 103 12.77 -15.55 -9.66
CA ALA A 103 13.40 -15.48 -8.35
C ALA A 103 13.64 -16.87 -7.71
N GLY A 104 12.88 -17.89 -8.07
CA GLY A 104 13.11 -19.28 -7.64
C GLY A 104 14.30 -19.97 -8.31
N PHE A 105 14.80 -19.44 -9.43
CA PHE A 105 15.90 -20.05 -10.21
C PHE A 105 17.21 -19.24 -10.14
N VAL A 106 17.25 -18.16 -9.37
CA VAL A 106 18.46 -17.33 -9.25
C VAL A 106 19.60 -18.09 -8.58
N VAL A 107 20.81 -17.86 -9.09
CA VAL A 107 22.06 -18.40 -8.56
C VAL A 107 23.04 -17.30 -8.15
N SER A 108 22.70 -16.03 -8.38
CA SER A 108 23.54 -14.89 -8.02
C SER A 108 22.71 -13.74 -7.48
N TYR A 109 23.37 -12.87 -6.71
CA TYR A 109 22.79 -11.65 -6.15
C TYR A 109 22.24 -10.71 -7.25
N ALA A 110 23.00 -10.53 -8.36
CA ALA A 110 22.57 -9.66 -9.45
C ALA A 110 21.29 -10.16 -10.15
N GLN A 111 21.18 -11.47 -10.36
CA GLN A 111 19.95 -12.05 -10.92
C GLN A 111 18.76 -11.83 -9.99
N PHE A 112 18.95 -11.93 -8.67
CA PHE A 112 17.89 -11.70 -7.73
C PHE A 112 17.45 -10.23 -7.72
N LEU A 113 18.41 -9.29 -7.74
CA LEU A 113 18.10 -7.86 -7.87
C LEU A 113 17.26 -7.57 -9.12
N LEU A 114 17.63 -8.18 -10.27
CA LEU A 114 16.90 -8.02 -11.51
C LEU A 114 15.47 -8.61 -11.42
N ALA A 115 15.32 -9.79 -10.84
CA ALA A 115 14.01 -10.41 -10.64
C ALA A 115 13.11 -9.55 -9.74
N ARG A 116 13.66 -8.97 -8.65
CA ARG A 116 12.94 -8.05 -7.76
C ARG A 116 12.58 -6.74 -8.45
N ALA A 117 13.47 -6.21 -9.27
CA ALA A 117 13.21 -5.00 -10.05
C ALA A 117 12.08 -5.24 -11.08
N LEU A 118 12.11 -6.36 -11.79
CA LEU A 118 11.07 -6.75 -12.75
C LEU A 118 9.73 -6.98 -12.06
N LEU A 119 9.72 -7.57 -10.86
CA LEU A 119 8.52 -7.70 -10.04
C LEU A 119 7.91 -6.34 -9.73
N GLY A 120 8.74 -5.35 -9.32
CA GLY A 120 8.29 -3.99 -9.05
C GLY A 120 7.63 -3.32 -10.26
N VAL A 121 8.22 -3.47 -11.44
CA VAL A 121 7.63 -2.98 -12.71
C VAL A 121 6.28 -3.66 -12.99
N GLY A 122 6.21 -4.98 -12.82
CA GLY A 122 5.00 -5.77 -13.09
C GLY A 122 3.85 -5.42 -12.15
N GLU A 123 4.11 -5.17 -10.87
CA GLU A 123 3.09 -4.90 -9.87
C GLU A 123 2.55 -3.46 -9.87
N ALA A 124 3.32 -2.50 -10.35
CA ALA A 124 2.99 -1.07 -10.24
C ALA A 124 1.62 -0.69 -10.84
N PRO A 125 1.12 -1.26 -11.96
CA PRO A 125 -0.17 -0.90 -12.52
C PRO A 125 -1.38 -1.36 -11.70
N MET A 126 -1.22 -2.27 -10.73
CA MET A 126 -2.33 -2.93 -10.03
C MET A 126 -3.29 -1.94 -9.36
N PHE A 127 -2.79 -1.00 -8.54
CA PHE A 127 -3.63 -0.06 -7.80
C PHE A 127 -4.34 0.96 -8.69
N PRO A 128 -3.68 1.59 -9.68
CA PRO A 128 -4.36 2.43 -10.66
C PRO A 128 -5.47 1.70 -11.42
N ILE A 129 -5.24 0.43 -11.80
CA ILE A 129 -6.26 -0.38 -12.48
C ILE A 129 -7.42 -0.70 -11.54
N ALA A 130 -7.16 -1.06 -10.28
CA ALA A 130 -8.20 -1.33 -9.29
C ALA A 130 -9.11 -0.11 -9.08
N ALA A 131 -8.53 1.09 -8.96
CA ALA A 131 -9.27 2.33 -8.84
C ALA A 131 -10.12 2.61 -10.10
N ARG A 132 -9.57 2.37 -11.29
CA ARG A 132 -10.30 2.52 -12.56
C ARG A 132 -11.46 1.54 -12.68
N VAL A 133 -11.27 0.26 -12.30
CA VAL A 133 -12.35 -0.75 -12.31
C VAL A 133 -13.53 -0.32 -11.43
N VAL A 134 -13.24 0.23 -10.25
CA VAL A 134 -14.30 0.76 -9.37
C VAL A 134 -14.97 1.98 -10.01
N LYS A 135 -14.20 2.91 -10.57
CA LYS A 135 -14.72 4.09 -11.26
C LYS A 135 -15.64 3.72 -12.45
N ASP A 136 -15.25 2.71 -13.23
CA ASP A 136 -15.96 2.31 -14.44
C ASP A 136 -17.28 1.57 -14.14
N TRP A 137 -17.32 0.75 -13.08
CA TRP A 137 -18.44 -0.16 -12.82
C TRP A 137 -19.32 0.20 -11.62
N TYR A 138 -18.94 1.23 -10.82
CA TYR A 138 -19.70 1.62 -9.64
C TYR A 138 -20.28 3.02 -9.77
N HIS A 139 -21.54 3.17 -9.37
CA HIS A 139 -22.14 4.49 -9.21
C HIS A 139 -21.35 5.31 -8.18
N GLU A 140 -21.29 6.62 -8.35
CA GLU A 140 -20.48 7.54 -7.52
C GLU A 140 -20.68 7.32 -6.01
N SER A 141 -21.93 7.11 -5.56
CA SER A 141 -22.25 6.84 -4.15
C SER A 141 -21.65 5.54 -3.58
N ASP A 142 -21.37 4.56 -4.43
CA ASP A 142 -20.92 3.22 -4.05
C ASP A 142 -19.40 3.02 -4.27
N GLN A 143 -18.74 3.96 -4.96
CA GLN A 143 -17.29 3.88 -5.24
C GLN A 143 -16.44 3.82 -3.96
N ALA A 144 -16.83 4.58 -2.93
CA ALA A 144 -16.11 4.56 -1.65
C ALA A 144 -16.11 3.17 -1.01
N LEU A 145 -17.24 2.45 -1.09
CA LEU A 145 -17.34 1.06 -0.60
C LEU A 145 -16.45 0.12 -1.43
N GLY A 146 -16.49 0.24 -2.76
CA GLY A 146 -15.66 -0.56 -3.67
C GLY A 146 -14.17 -0.37 -3.39
N VAL A 147 -13.73 0.88 -3.24
CA VAL A 147 -12.35 1.23 -2.86
C VAL A 147 -12.00 0.68 -1.47
N GLY A 148 -12.90 0.80 -0.49
CA GLY A 148 -12.70 0.28 0.87
C GLY A 148 -12.48 -1.23 0.90
N ILE A 149 -13.24 -1.98 0.09
CA ILE A 149 -13.13 -3.45 0.02
C ILE A 149 -11.75 -3.87 -0.47
N TRP A 150 -11.28 -3.37 -1.63
CA TRP A 150 -9.99 -3.81 -2.13
C TRP A 150 -8.81 -3.25 -1.31
N ASN A 151 -8.96 -2.10 -0.65
CA ASN A 151 -7.97 -1.58 0.29
C ASN A 151 -7.82 -2.40 1.58
N ALA A 152 -8.75 -3.30 1.87
CA ALA A 152 -8.59 -4.26 2.96
C ALA A 152 -7.67 -5.45 2.58
N ALA A 153 -7.37 -5.64 1.30
CA ALA A 153 -6.53 -6.74 0.82
C ALA A 153 -5.04 -6.62 1.20
N PRO A 154 -4.37 -5.45 1.12
CA PRO A 154 -2.98 -5.27 1.50
C PRO A 154 -2.62 -5.78 2.91
N PRO A 155 -3.29 -5.36 3.99
CA PRO A 155 -2.98 -5.88 5.33
C PRO A 155 -3.22 -7.38 5.45
N LEU A 156 -4.26 -7.93 4.80
CA LEU A 156 -4.52 -9.37 4.79
C LEU A 156 -3.42 -10.15 4.06
N GLY A 157 -3.01 -9.71 2.87
CA GLY A 157 -1.92 -10.33 2.12
C GLY A 157 -0.62 -10.35 2.92
N THR A 158 -0.29 -9.22 3.57
CA THR A 158 0.90 -9.11 4.41
C THR A 158 0.81 -10.02 5.64
N ALA A 159 -0.36 -10.14 6.28
CA ALA A 159 -0.57 -11.03 7.41
C ALA A 159 -0.51 -12.52 7.02
N PHE A 160 -1.07 -12.87 5.85
CA PHE A 160 -1.09 -14.27 5.38
C PHE A 160 0.27 -14.73 4.87
N ALA A 161 1.11 -13.82 4.34
CA ALA A 161 2.40 -14.19 3.76
C ALA A 161 3.27 -15.02 4.73
N PRO A 162 3.62 -14.59 5.96
CA PRO A 162 4.45 -15.41 6.83
C PRO A 162 3.75 -16.72 7.25
N ALA A 163 2.43 -16.70 7.54
CA ALA A 163 1.71 -17.87 8.00
C ALA A 163 1.58 -18.97 6.94
N LEU A 164 1.34 -18.59 5.68
CA LEU A 164 1.11 -19.55 4.59
C LEU A 164 2.41 -19.92 3.87
N LEU A 165 3.33 -18.97 3.71
CA LEU A 165 4.55 -19.20 2.94
C LEU A 165 5.62 -19.95 3.75
N THR A 166 5.67 -19.78 5.07
CA THR A 166 6.64 -20.50 5.91
C THR A 166 6.47 -22.02 5.83
N PRO A 167 5.25 -22.62 5.99
CA PRO A 167 5.06 -24.06 5.80
C PRO A 167 5.45 -24.53 4.40
N VAL A 168 5.08 -23.78 3.36
CA VAL A 168 5.46 -24.10 1.97
C VAL A 168 6.98 -24.11 1.83
N MET A 169 7.65 -23.10 2.37
CA MET A 169 9.12 -23.01 2.36
C MET A 169 9.79 -24.15 3.14
N MET A 170 9.22 -24.56 4.26
CA MET A 170 9.78 -25.65 5.08
C MET A 170 9.65 -27.02 4.38
N VAL A 171 8.58 -27.25 3.61
CA VAL A 171 8.34 -28.54 2.92
C VAL A 171 9.06 -28.59 1.59
N PHE A 172 8.96 -27.55 0.78
CA PHE A 172 9.43 -27.55 -0.62
C PHE A 172 10.72 -26.74 -0.83
N GLY A 173 11.18 -25.99 0.19
CA GLY A 173 12.29 -25.04 0.08
C GLY A 173 11.86 -23.68 -0.45
N TRP A 174 12.71 -22.67 -0.23
CA TRP A 174 12.41 -21.29 -0.60
C TRP A 174 12.26 -21.08 -2.11
N ARG A 175 12.99 -21.80 -2.94
CA ARG A 175 12.90 -21.71 -4.40
C ARG A 175 11.51 -22.09 -4.92
N TRP A 176 10.99 -23.22 -4.45
CA TRP A 176 9.66 -23.67 -4.83
C TRP A 176 8.55 -22.79 -4.29
N MET A 177 8.76 -22.11 -3.15
CA MET A 177 7.81 -21.11 -2.66
C MET A 177 7.62 -19.98 -3.69
N PHE A 178 8.71 -19.45 -4.28
CA PHE A 178 8.63 -18.44 -5.35
C PHE A 178 7.93 -18.98 -6.61
N VAL A 179 8.26 -20.20 -7.01
CA VAL A 179 7.64 -20.84 -8.19
C VAL A 179 6.15 -21.07 -7.98
N LEU A 180 5.74 -21.55 -6.81
CA LEU A 180 4.33 -21.78 -6.49
C LEU A 180 3.54 -20.47 -6.49
N MET A 181 4.09 -19.40 -5.94
CA MET A 181 3.47 -18.07 -5.99
C MET A 181 3.32 -17.57 -7.43
N ALA A 182 4.32 -17.79 -8.28
CA ALA A 182 4.24 -17.48 -9.70
C ALA A 182 3.12 -18.25 -10.41
N LEU A 183 2.98 -19.55 -10.13
CA LEU A 183 1.90 -20.38 -10.69
C LEU A 183 0.52 -19.85 -10.28
N VAL A 184 0.34 -19.49 -9.01
CA VAL A 184 -0.88 -18.84 -8.53
C VAL A 184 -1.14 -17.54 -9.29
N GLY A 185 -0.10 -16.73 -9.51
CA GLY A 185 -0.19 -15.49 -10.28
C GLY A 185 -0.65 -15.72 -11.73
N PHE A 186 -0.15 -16.77 -12.41
CA PHE A 186 -0.63 -17.14 -13.75
C PHE A 186 -2.09 -17.61 -13.74
N VAL A 187 -2.53 -18.34 -12.70
CA VAL A 187 -3.95 -18.70 -12.54
C VAL A 187 -4.81 -17.45 -12.44
N PHE A 188 -4.40 -16.46 -11.65
CA PHE A 188 -5.12 -15.18 -11.57
C PHE A 188 -5.06 -14.36 -12.86
N ALA A 189 -3.96 -14.41 -13.61
CA ALA A 189 -3.88 -13.80 -14.95
C ALA A 189 -4.90 -14.40 -15.92
N GLY A 190 -5.01 -15.73 -15.93
CA GLY A 190 -6.01 -16.45 -16.72
C GLY A 190 -7.45 -16.15 -16.26
N ALA A 191 -7.70 -16.18 -14.95
CA ALA A 191 -9.01 -15.86 -14.37
C ALA A 191 -9.44 -14.42 -14.69
N TRP A 192 -8.53 -13.46 -14.52
CA TRP A 192 -8.80 -12.06 -14.87
C TRP A 192 -9.09 -11.90 -16.37
N CYS A 193 -8.25 -12.48 -17.22
CA CYS A 193 -8.44 -12.43 -18.67
C CYS A 193 -9.76 -13.09 -19.11
N ALA A 194 -10.20 -14.16 -18.47
CA ALA A 194 -11.41 -14.86 -18.84
C ALA A 194 -12.69 -14.21 -18.31
N LEU A 195 -12.67 -13.76 -17.04
CA LEU A 195 -13.87 -13.36 -16.30
C LEU A 195 -14.12 -11.86 -16.30
N TYR A 196 -13.06 -11.03 -16.27
CA TYR A 196 -13.23 -9.58 -16.30
C TYR A 196 -13.60 -9.08 -17.69
N ARG A 197 -14.55 -8.16 -17.74
CA ARG A 197 -14.97 -7.47 -18.97
C ARG A 197 -14.68 -5.98 -18.87
N ASP A 198 -14.02 -5.46 -19.90
CA ASP A 198 -13.79 -4.02 -19.99
C ASP A 198 -15.13 -3.27 -20.08
N PHE A 199 -15.16 -2.10 -19.49
CA PHE A 199 -16.28 -1.20 -19.58
C PHE A 199 -16.42 -0.68 -21.01
N ASP A 200 -17.61 -0.82 -21.57
CA ASP A 200 -17.97 -0.27 -22.88
C ASP A 200 -19.30 0.47 -22.76
N PRO A 201 -19.27 1.81 -22.78
CA PRO A 201 -20.48 2.62 -22.66
C PRO A 201 -21.54 2.34 -23.74
N ILE A 202 -21.09 1.93 -24.94
CA ILE A 202 -21.99 1.66 -26.09
C ILE A 202 -22.72 0.32 -25.91
N ALA A 203 -22.11 -0.62 -25.17
CA ALA A 203 -22.67 -1.95 -24.92
C ALA A 203 -23.60 -2.01 -23.69
N LEU A 204 -23.82 -0.88 -23.00
CA LEU A 204 -24.74 -0.77 -21.87
C LEU A 204 -26.16 -0.60 -22.36
N ASP A 205 -27.11 -1.24 -21.70
CA ASP A 205 -28.52 -0.94 -21.91
C ASP A 205 -28.93 0.37 -21.18
N HIS A 206 -30.14 0.83 -21.44
CA HIS A 206 -30.65 2.07 -20.87
C HIS A 206 -30.71 2.02 -19.31
N ALA A 207 -31.04 0.84 -18.74
CA ALA A 207 -31.12 0.66 -17.30
C ALA A 207 -29.75 0.68 -16.62
N ASP A 208 -28.73 0.05 -17.26
CA ASP A 208 -27.34 0.05 -16.80
C ASP A 208 -26.75 1.47 -16.83
N THR A 209 -26.99 2.21 -17.92
CA THR A 209 -26.56 3.60 -18.09
C THR A 209 -27.20 4.52 -17.05
N HIS A 210 -28.50 4.39 -16.86
CA HIS A 210 -29.24 5.17 -15.86
C HIS A 210 -28.76 4.89 -14.43
N TYR A 211 -28.44 3.62 -14.08
CA TYR A 211 -27.87 3.28 -12.78
C TYR A 211 -26.48 3.91 -12.59
N LEU A 212 -25.59 3.86 -13.58
CA LEU A 212 -24.21 4.30 -13.42
C LEU A 212 -24.07 5.83 -13.42
N TYR A 213 -24.83 6.54 -14.24
CA TYR A 213 -24.64 7.97 -14.50
C TYR A 213 -25.85 8.84 -14.16
N GLY A 214 -27.01 8.26 -13.87
CA GLY A 214 -28.25 9.03 -13.69
C GLY A 214 -28.63 9.79 -14.96
N GLU A 215 -29.33 10.90 -14.78
CA GLU A 215 -29.70 11.80 -15.89
C GLU A 215 -28.58 12.73 -16.37
N LYS A 216 -27.46 12.82 -15.60
CA LYS A 216 -26.39 13.79 -15.87
C LYS A 216 -25.37 13.34 -16.92
N GLY A 217 -25.43 12.09 -17.37
CA GLY A 217 -24.44 11.52 -18.29
C GLY A 217 -23.05 11.30 -17.70
N ALA A 218 -22.14 10.71 -18.48
CA ALA A 218 -20.79 10.39 -18.02
C ALA A 218 -20.01 11.69 -17.68
N PRO A 219 -19.33 11.75 -16.51
CA PRO A 219 -18.56 12.92 -16.12
C PRO A 219 -17.41 13.17 -17.10
N VAL A 220 -17.29 14.41 -17.55
CA VAL A 220 -16.16 14.86 -18.37
C VAL A 220 -14.91 14.90 -17.52
N ALA A 221 -13.91 14.09 -17.83
CA ALA A 221 -12.63 14.13 -17.15
C ALA A 221 -11.92 15.45 -17.40
N HIS A 222 -11.75 16.28 -16.39
CA HIS A 222 -10.90 17.47 -16.49
C HIS A 222 -9.43 17.05 -16.45
N ALA A 223 -8.71 17.29 -17.55
CA ALA A 223 -7.27 17.05 -17.60
C ALA A 223 -6.55 18.02 -16.62
N VAL A 224 -5.80 17.46 -15.70
CA VAL A 224 -4.95 18.25 -14.78
C VAL A 224 -3.80 18.85 -15.60
N SER A 225 -3.66 20.17 -15.60
CA SER A 225 -2.53 20.84 -16.26
C SER A 225 -1.22 20.54 -15.51
N PHE A 226 -0.17 20.13 -16.22
CA PHE A 226 1.15 19.89 -15.64
C PHE A 226 1.73 21.15 -14.94
N SER A 227 1.44 22.34 -15.48
CA SER A 227 1.83 23.61 -14.86
C SER A 227 1.23 23.77 -13.47
N ASN A 228 -0.06 23.50 -13.30
CA ASN A 228 -0.74 23.59 -12.02
C ASN A 228 -0.32 22.47 -11.08
N TRP A 229 -0.06 21.26 -11.61
CA TRP A 229 0.47 20.15 -10.82
C TRP A 229 1.84 20.52 -10.18
N ARG A 230 2.74 21.13 -10.94
CA ARG A 230 4.04 21.59 -10.42
C ARG A 230 3.90 22.66 -9.32
N ARG A 231 2.87 23.49 -9.38
CA ARG A 231 2.59 24.54 -8.37
C ARG A 231 2.22 23.95 -7.00
N LEU A 232 1.74 22.70 -6.93
CA LEU A 232 1.47 22.03 -5.66
C LEU A 232 2.70 21.97 -4.76
N PHE A 233 3.91 21.88 -5.32
CA PHE A 233 5.17 21.87 -4.57
C PHE A 233 5.52 23.22 -3.94
N GLY A 234 4.84 24.31 -4.31
CA GLY A 234 4.95 25.61 -3.67
C GLY A 234 4.24 25.70 -2.30
N PHE A 235 3.35 24.74 -1.98
CA PHE A 235 2.61 24.75 -0.73
C PHE A 235 3.31 23.93 0.35
N ARG A 236 3.46 24.51 1.55
CA ARG A 236 4.04 23.82 2.71
C ARG A 236 3.27 22.54 3.08
N ALA A 237 1.95 22.52 2.86
CA ALA A 237 1.11 21.36 3.11
C ALA A 237 1.54 20.13 2.30
N THR A 238 1.96 20.30 1.04
CA THR A 238 2.46 19.23 0.16
C THR A 238 3.70 18.57 0.77
N TRP A 239 4.65 19.37 1.23
CA TRP A 239 5.86 18.87 1.90
C TRP A 239 5.54 18.22 3.25
N GLY A 240 4.57 18.78 4.01
CA GLY A 240 4.10 18.20 5.25
C GLY A 240 3.50 16.81 5.06
N LEU A 241 2.67 16.63 4.04
CA LEU A 241 2.10 15.34 3.68
C LEU A 241 3.19 14.35 3.23
N MET A 242 4.11 14.80 2.37
CA MET A 242 5.17 13.97 1.81
C MET A 242 6.16 13.50 2.89
N LEU A 243 6.67 14.42 3.72
CA LEU A 243 7.63 14.11 4.79
C LEU A 243 6.99 13.36 5.95
N GLY A 244 5.73 13.67 6.27
CA GLY A 244 4.99 12.97 7.30
C GLY A 244 4.70 11.52 6.90
N PHE A 245 4.25 11.30 5.67
CA PHE A 245 3.96 9.96 5.18
C PHE A 245 5.22 9.12 4.95
N PHE A 246 6.34 9.76 4.62
CA PHE A 246 7.67 9.13 4.57
C PHE A 246 7.96 8.31 5.84
N GLY A 247 7.84 8.90 7.03
CA GLY A 247 8.16 8.19 8.27
C GLY A 247 7.15 7.09 8.61
N ASN A 248 5.88 7.30 8.29
CA ASN A 248 4.87 6.27 8.49
C ASN A 248 5.16 5.02 7.65
N ILE A 249 5.45 5.21 6.36
CA ILE A 249 5.77 4.11 5.45
C ILE A 249 7.15 3.52 5.75
N TYR A 250 8.11 4.33 6.21
CA TYR A 250 9.41 3.83 6.68
C TYR A 250 9.24 2.79 7.79
N ILE A 251 8.49 3.10 8.86
CA ILE A 251 8.22 2.17 9.96
C ILE A 251 7.50 0.92 9.47
N SER A 252 6.44 1.09 8.66
CA SER A 252 5.69 -0.04 8.13
C SER A 252 6.56 -0.98 7.30
N TRP A 253 7.37 -0.45 6.37
CA TRP A 253 8.21 -1.26 5.49
C TRP A 253 9.43 -1.86 6.18
N LEU A 254 9.93 -1.25 7.25
CA LEU A 254 10.92 -1.89 8.11
C LEU A 254 10.37 -3.25 8.60
N PHE A 255 9.16 -3.26 9.15
CA PHE A 255 8.57 -4.50 9.65
C PHE A 255 8.11 -5.44 8.53
N VAL A 256 7.55 -4.93 7.42
CA VAL A 256 7.19 -5.77 6.25
C VAL A 256 8.40 -6.54 5.73
N THR A 257 9.58 -5.94 5.73
CA THR A 257 10.78 -6.53 5.12
C THR A 257 11.66 -7.28 6.11
N TRP A 258 11.78 -6.80 7.35
CA TRP A 258 12.75 -7.34 8.30
C TRP A 258 12.14 -8.12 9.46
N LEU A 259 10.82 -8.07 9.70
CA LEU A 259 10.23 -8.70 10.88
C LEU A 259 10.57 -10.19 11.02
N PRO A 260 10.43 -11.05 9.97
CA PRO A 260 10.86 -12.44 10.10
C PRO A 260 12.35 -12.56 10.44
N GLY A 261 13.21 -11.83 9.72
CA GLY A 261 14.65 -11.83 9.97
C GLY A 261 15.03 -11.29 11.37
N TYR A 262 14.34 -10.27 11.86
CA TYR A 262 14.51 -9.73 13.19
C TYR A 262 14.19 -10.77 14.27
N LEU A 263 13.07 -11.47 14.18
CA LEU A 263 12.67 -12.49 15.14
C LEU A 263 13.63 -13.69 15.15
N GLU A 264 14.15 -14.06 13.98
CA GLU A 264 15.12 -15.17 13.88
C GLU A 264 16.53 -14.75 14.33
N ILE A 265 17.03 -13.61 13.88
CA ILE A 265 18.43 -13.18 14.13
C ILE A 265 18.59 -12.64 15.55
N GLN A 266 17.69 -11.73 15.99
CA GLN A 266 17.80 -11.05 17.29
C GLN A 266 17.24 -11.88 18.45
N HIS A 267 16.14 -12.62 18.20
CA HIS A 267 15.45 -13.38 19.26
C HIS A 267 15.57 -14.89 19.12
N HIS A 268 16.38 -15.37 18.18
CA HIS A 268 16.67 -16.80 17.96
C HIS A 268 15.42 -17.69 17.84
N MET A 269 14.34 -17.14 17.28
CA MET A 269 13.11 -17.90 17.06
C MET A 269 13.28 -18.90 15.92
N THR A 270 12.67 -20.08 16.06
CA THR A 270 12.65 -21.07 14.96
C THR A 270 11.84 -20.54 13.79
N ILE A 271 12.18 -20.95 12.56
CA ILE A 271 11.50 -20.53 11.33
C ILE A 271 9.99 -20.74 11.43
N ALA A 272 9.52 -21.90 11.94
CA ALA A 272 8.09 -22.18 12.09
C ALA A 272 7.38 -21.21 13.03
N LYS A 273 7.99 -20.92 14.19
CA LYS A 273 7.44 -19.97 15.18
C LYS A 273 7.47 -18.54 14.64
N THR A 274 8.54 -18.17 13.93
CA THR A 274 8.68 -16.87 13.27
C THR A 274 7.56 -16.64 12.25
N GLY A 275 7.26 -17.61 11.40
CA GLY A 275 6.19 -17.49 10.40
C GLY A 275 4.83 -17.16 11.02
N LEU A 276 4.46 -17.86 12.11
CA LEU A 276 3.20 -17.58 12.81
C LEU A 276 3.21 -16.23 13.54
N MET A 277 4.29 -15.97 14.30
CA MET A 277 4.41 -14.76 15.11
C MET A 277 4.51 -13.48 14.24
N ALA A 278 5.17 -13.55 13.10
CA ALA A 278 5.29 -12.41 12.19
C ALA A 278 3.96 -12.01 11.51
N SER A 279 2.96 -12.89 11.49
CA SER A 279 1.62 -12.58 10.95
C SER A 279 0.78 -11.73 11.91
N VAL A 280 0.96 -11.90 13.21
CA VAL A 280 0.13 -11.26 14.25
C VAL A 280 0.13 -9.74 14.17
N PRO A 281 1.29 -9.05 14.05
CA PRO A 281 1.32 -7.59 14.00
C PRO A 281 0.53 -6.98 12.84
N PHE A 282 0.49 -7.64 11.69
CA PHE A 282 -0.25 -7.14 10.53
C PHE A 282 -1.76 -7.26 10.71
N LEU A 283 -2.26 -8.29 11.42
CA LEU A 283 -3.67 -8.39 11.82
C LEU A 283 -4.06 -7.24 12.75
N PHE A 284 -3.21 -6.89 13.71
CA PHE A 284 -3.43 -5.71 14.55
C PHE A 284 -3.40 -4.41 13.74
N GLY A 285 -2.53 -4.31 12.72
CA GLY A 285 -2.52 -3.19 11.78
C GLY A 285 -3.86 -3.01 11.06
N MET A 286 -4.47 -4.10 10.58
CA MET A 286 -5.78 -4.05 9.96
C MET A 286 -6.85 -3.50 10.91
N VAL A 287 -6.87 -3.96 12.16
CA VAL A 287 -7.79 -3.46 13.20
C VAL A 287 -7.54 -1.98 13.47
N GLY A 288 -6.27 -1.55 13.53
CA GLY A 288 -5.88 -0.15 13.72
C GLY A 288 -6.44 0.76 12.64
N SER A 289 -6.34 0.35 11.38
CA SER A 289 -6.85 1.11 10.24
C SER A 289 -8.37 1.34 10.34
N LEU A 290 -9.14 0.33 10.76
CA LEU A 290 -10.58 0.45 10.95
C LEU A 290 -10.95 1.36 12.13
N ILE A 291 -10.26 1.21 13.26
CA ILE A 291 -10.53 2.01 14.46
C ILE A 291 -10.20 3.49 14.22
N PHE A 292 -9.08 3.80 13.57
CA PHE A 292 -8.69 5.18 13.28
C PHE A 292 -9.65 5.85 12.30
N GLY A 293 -10.13 5.14 11.28
CA GLY A 293 -11.15 5.62 10.37
C GLY A 293 -12.45 5.98 11.12
N TRP A 294 -12.95 5.06 11.92
CA TRP A 294 -14.15 5.27 12.74
C TRP A 294 -13.96 6.45 13.73
N LEU A 295 -12.80 6.55 14.37
CA LEU A 295 -12.51 7.61 15.33
C LEU A 295 -12.42 8.98 14.65
N ALA A 296 -11.85 9.04 13.44
CA ALA A 296 -11.79 10.28 12.64
C ALA A 296 -13.20 10.81 12.34
N ASP A 297 -14.09 9.94 11.89
CA ASP A 297 -15.48 10.30 11.60
C ASP A 297 -16.24 10.68 12.87
N ARG A 298 -15.97 10.02 14.00
CA ARG A 298 -16.57 10.36 15.28
C ARG A 298 -16.17 11.75 15.75
N LEU A 299 -14.88 12.11 15.64
CA LEU A 299 -14.39 13.46 16.00
C LEU A 299 -15.03 14.56 15.15
N ILE A 300 -15.23 14.30 13.84
CA ILE A 300 -15.90 15.24 12.94
C ILE A 300 -17.37 15.43 13.38
N ARG A 301 -18.06 14.36 13.74
CA ARG A 301 -19.45 14.44 14.26
C ARG A 301 -19.56 15.21 15.58
N HIS A 302 -18.48 15.30 16.36
CA HIS A 302 -18.41 16.12 17.58
C HIS A 302 -17.93 17.55 17.32
N GLY A 303 -17.88 18.01 16.07
CA GLY A 303 -17.63 19.39 15.70
C GLY A 303 -16.20 19.74 15.31
N MET A 304 -15.28 18.77 15.25
CA MET A 304 -13.95 19.04 14.70
C MET A 304 -14.00 19.22 13.19
N THR A 305 -13.13 20.08 12.65
CA THR A 305 -12.96 20.19 11.20
C THR A 305 -12.32 18.90 10.64
N ALA A 306 -12.59 18.61 9.36
CA ALA A 306 -12.06 17.42 8.71
C ALA A 306 -10.51 17.36 8.74
N ILE A 307 -9.84 18.50 8.58
CA ILE A 307 -8.38 18.60 8.64
C ILE A 307 -7.90 18.38 10.08
N ALA A 308 -8.50 19.07 11.07
CA ALA A 308 -8.06 18.96 12.45
C ALA A 308 -8.20 17.53 13.02
N SER A 309 -9.35 16.88 12.78
CA SER A 309 -9.61 15.50 13.22
C SER A 309 -8.56 14.52 12.66
N ARG A 310 -8.34 14.58 11.33
CA ARG A 310 -7.43 13.68 10.64
C ARG A 310 -5.97 13.95 10.98
N LYS A 311 -5.57 15.24 11.04
CA LYS A 311 -4.23 15.67 11.47
C LYS A 311 -3.91 15.17 12.88
N LEU A 312 -4.84 15.36 13.83
CA LEU A 312 -4.67 14.93 15.22
C LEU A 312 -4.40 13.42 15.31
N LEU A 313 -5.24 12.62 14.66
CA LEU A 313 -5.12 11.17 14.70
C LEU A 313 -3.86 10.69 13.96
N THR A 314 -3.51 11.30 12.83
CA THR A 314 -2.28 11.00 12.10
C THR A 314 -1.04 11.27 12.96
N VAL A 315 -0.97 12.41 13.63
CA VAL A 315 0.16 12.79 14.49
C VAL A 315 0.26 11.85 15.70
N ILE A 316 -0.85 11.66 16.42
CA ILE A 316 -0.88 10.75 17.59
C ILE A 316 -0.54 9.32 17.18
N GLY A 317 -1.13 8.83 16.10
CA GLY A 317 -0.86 7.50 15.57
C GLY A 317 0.62 7.30 15.23
N LEU A 318 1.23 8.28 14.55
CA LEU A 318 2.64 8.18 14.17
C LEU A 318 3.58 8.27 15.40
N LEU A 319 3.27 9.12 16.37
CA LEU A 319 4.04 9.19 17.62
C LEU A 319 3.93 7.91 18.45
N LEU A 320 2.74 7.33 18.57
CA LEU A 320 2.54 6.06 19.28
C LEU A 320 3.19 4.89 18.53
N SER A 321 3.15 4.89 17.19
CA SER A 321 3.87 3.92 16.36
C SER A 321 5.39 4.02 16.56
N ALA A 322 5.94 5.23 16.58
CA ALA A 322 7.34 5.48 16.84
C ALA A 322 7.73 5.03 18.26
N ALA A 323 6.94 5.37 19.27
CA ALA A 323 7.17 4.94 20.66
C ALA A 323 7.14 3.40 20.79
N ALA A 324 6.15 2.75 20.15
CA ALA A 324 6.07 1.29 20.17
C ALA A 324 7.24 0.63 19.40
N THR A 325 7.74 1.25 18.32
CA THR A 325 8.93 0.81 17.60
C THR A 325 10.19 0.90 18.49
N ILE A 326 10.31 1.97 19.26
CA ILE A 326 11.38 2.11 20.27
C ILE A 326 11.21 1.08 21.39
N GLY A 327 9.99 0.81 21.85
CA GLY A 327 9.71 -0.25 22.82
C GLY A 327 10.11 -1.64 22.32
N ALA A 328 9.96 -1.91 21.03
CA ALA A 328 10.43 -3.15 20.40
C ALA A 328 11.96 -3.27 20.41
N ALA A 329 12.71 -2.15 20.39
CA ALA A 329 14.17 -2.13 20.47
C ALA A 329 14.70 -2.62 21.85
N GLU A 330 13.93 -2.41 22.90
CA GLU A 330 14.25 -2.80 24.30
C GLU A 330 13.63 -4.15 24.70
N ALA A 331 12.98 -4.86 23.77
CA ALA A 331 12.29 -6.10 24.07
C ALA A 331 13.26 -7.23 24.44
N GLY A 332 13.17 -7.72 25.66
CA GLY A 332 14.02 -8.82 26.16
C GLY A 332 13.67 -10.21 25.60
N THR A 333 12.48 -10.38 25.00
CA THR A 333 12.03 -11.65 24.40
C THR A 333 11.29 -11.41 23.09
N GLY A 334 11.33 -12.42 22.20
CA GLY A 334 10.63 -12.33 20.93
C GLY A 334 9.11 -12.17 21.05
N PHE A 335 8.50 -12.70 22.11
CA PHE A 335 7.07 -12.49 22.39
C PHE A 335 6.78 -11.01 22.73
N VAL A 336 7.56 -10.41 23.60
CA VAL A 336 7.44 -8.99 23.99
C VAL A 336 7.70 -8.09 22.78
N ALA A 337 8.67 -8.45 21.93
CA ALA A 337 8.92 -7.76 20.68
C ALA A 337 7.69 -7.79 19.76
N VAL A 338 7.04 -8.95 19.56
CA VAL A 338 5.83 -9.08 18.76
C VAL A 338 4.69 -8.22 19.30
N VAL A 339 4.54 -8.11 20.64
CA VAL A 339 3.52 -7.24 21.26
C VAL A 339 3.79 -5.77 20.92
N TRP A 340 5.01 -5.30 21.08
CA TRP A 340 5.37 -3.92 20.74
C TRP A 340 5.22 -3.63 19.24
N ILE A 341 5.65 -4.56 18.38
CA ILE A 341 5.50 -4.41 16.92
C ILE A 341 4.04 -4.46 16.53
N SER A 342 3.20 -5.25 17.20
CA SER A 342 1.75 -5.25 16.98
C SER A 342 1.13 -3.89 17.31
N ALA A 343 1.56 -3.26 18.39
CA ALA A 343 1.16 -1.89 18.72
C ALA A 343 1.70 -0.90 17.67
N ALA A 344 2.97 -1.02 17.26
CA ALA A 344 3.56 -0.14 16.25
C ALA A 344 2.79 -0.20 14.93
N LEU A 345 2.46 -1.39 14.43
CA LEU A 345 1.70 -1.55 13.19
C LEU A 345 0.22 -1.18 13.32
N PHE A 346 -0.41 -1.43 14.49
CA PHE A 346 -1.76 -0.95 14.78
C PHE A 346 -1.85 0.57 14.58
N PHE A 347 -0.94 1.33 15.18
CA PHE A 347 -0.91 2.78 15.05
C PHE A 347 -0.46 3.25 13.67
N SER A 348 0.51 2.58 13.04
CA SER A 348 1.02 2.95 11.72
C SER A 348 -0.01 2.77 10.61
N PHE A 349 -0.74 1.65 10.58
CA PHE A 349 -1.81 1.43 9.59
C PHE A 349 -3.01 2.35 9.85
N GLY A 350 -3.34 2.64 11.12
CA GLY A 350 -4.31 3.66 11.48
C GLY A 350 -3.92 5.05 10.98
N CYS A 351 -2.67 5.42 11.19
CA CYS A 351 -2.08 6.67 10.66
C CYS A 351 -2.12 6.72 9.13
N SER A 352 -1.85 5.60 8.45
CA SER A 352 -1.87 5.54 6.99
C SER A 352 -3.24 5.92 6.41
N GLY A 353 -4.32 5.35 6.92
CA GLY A 353 -5.69 5.66 6.50
C GLY A 353 -6.08 7.11 6.75
N THR A 354 -5.72 7.65 7.93
CA THR A 354 -6.00 9.06 8.27
C THR A 354 -5.13 10.03 7.46
N SER A 355 -3.90 9.66 7.07
CA SER A 355 -3.03 10.45 6.19
C SER A 355 -3.63 10.62 4.79
N TRP A 356 -4.14 9.55 4.19
CA TRP A 356 -4.85 9.62 2.91
C TRP A 356 -6.09 10.51 2.99
N SER A 357 -6.87 10.35 4.07
CA SER A 357 -8.03 11.20 4.33
C SER A 357 -7.64 12.66 4.57
N LEU A 358 -6.49 12.92 5.21
CA LEU A 358 -5.94 14.26 5.43
C LEU A 358 -5.50 14.90 4.10
N ALA A 359 -4.82 14.15 3.23
CA ALA A 359 -4.46 14.61 1.90
C ALA A 359 -5.70 15.00 1.09
N ASN A 360 -6.75 14.18 1.14
CA ASN A 360 -8.03 14.50 0.48
C ASN A 360 -8.68 15.77 1.03
N ALA A 361 -8.64 16.00 2.36
CA ALA A 361 -9.22 17.19 2.98
C ALA A 361 -8.40 18.47 2.75
N THR A 362 -7.11 18.33 2.50
CA THR A 362 -6.17 19.44 2.28
C THR A 362 -6.09 19.83 0.79
N ALA A 363 -6.40 18.89 -0.10
CA ALA A 363 -6.27 19.07 -1.55
C ALA A 363 -7.25 20.13 -2.10
N PRO A 364 -6.80 20.97 -3.03
CA PRO A 364 -7.69 21.85 -3.79
C PRO A 364 -8.60 21.04 -4.69
N GLN A 365 -9.78 21.58 -5.02
CA GLN A 365 -10.75 20.92 -5.89
C GLN A 365 -10.12 20.50 -7.23
N GLY A 366 -10.32 19.24 -7.62
CA GLY A 366 -9.77 18.66 -8.85
C GLY A 366 -8.32 18.15 -8.74
N TYR A 367 -7.61 18.36 -7.61
CA TYR A 367 -6.21 17.95 -7.43
C TYR A 367 -6.00 16.92 -6.30
N THR A 368 -7.06 16.32 -5.80
CA THR A 368 -7.02 15.33 -4.72
C THR A 368 -6.11 14.14 -5.07
N ALA A 369 -6.27 13.56 -6.27
CA ALA A 369 -5.44 12.46 -6.72
C ALA A 369 -3.96 12.87 -6.87
N SER A 370 -3.71 14.10 -7.36
CA SER A 370 -2.35 14.63 -7.54
C SER A 370 -1.63 14.81 -6.20
N LEU A 371 -2.31 15.39 -5.21
CA LEU A 371 -1.71 15.61 -3.89
C LEU A 371 -1.50 14.28 -3.14
N GLY A 372 -2.45 13.34 -3.26
CA GLY A 372 -2.31 11.99 -2.74
C GLY A 372 -1.12 11.23 -3.36
N ALA A 373 -0.93 11.35 -4.68
CA ALA A 373 0.19 10.72 -5.38
C ALA A 373 1.55 11.30 -4.96
N ILE A 374 1.63 12.62 -4.75
CA ILE A 374 2.86 13.28 -4.24
C ILE A 374 3.17 12.80 -2.81
N MET A 375 2.17 12.73 -1.94
CA MET A 375 2.30 12.19 -0.59
C MET A 375 2.81 10.74 -0.64
N ASP A 376 2.21 9.91 -1.47
CA ASP A 376 2.54 8.49 -1.60
C ASP A 376 3.95 8.27 -2.16
N PHE A 377 4.37 9.11 -3.11
CA PHE A 377 5.75 9.09 -3.59
C PHE A 377 6.76 9.34 -2.46
N GLY A 378 6.50 10.29 -1.55
CA GLY A 378 7.30 10.48 -0.34
C GLY A 378 7.33 9.22 0.53
N GLY A 379 6.17 8.58 0.70
CA GLY A 379 6.05 7.30 1.40
C GLY A 379 6.90 6.19 0.76
N PHE A 380 6.85 6.04 -0.56
CA PHE A 380 7.66 5.02 -1.27
C PHE A 380 9.16 5.23 -1.11
N ILE A 381 9.63 6.48 -1.09
CA ILE A 381 11.05 6.77 -0.77
C ILE A 381 11.37 6.28 0.65
N GLY A 382 10.51 6.57 1.63
CA GLY A 382 10.68 6.06 3.00
C GLY A 382 10.71 4.54 3.06
N GLY A 383 9.76 3.90 2.40
CA GLY A 383 9.68 2.44 2.29
C GLY A 383 10.90 1.81 1.63
N ALA A 384 11.43 2.44 0.58
CA ALA A 384 12.62 1.95 -0.13
C ALA A 384 13.91 2.13 0.70
N LEU A 385 14.00 3.20 1.47
CA LEU A 385 15.17 3.45 2.33
C LEU A 385 15.16 2.58 3.59
N ALA A 386 14.00 2.23 4.13
CA ALA A 386 13.89 1.48 5.39
C ALA A 386 14.67 0.17 5.39
N PRO A 387 14.53 -0.76 4.42
CA PRO A 387 15.29 -2.01 4.43
C PRO A 387 16.79 -1.80 4.20
N ILE A 388 17.19 -0.80 3.40
CA ILE A 388 18.61 -0.47 3.15
C ILE A 388 19.25 0.03 4.43
N VAL A 389 18.70 1.10 5.03
CA VAL A 389 19.24 1.70 6.25
C VAL A 389 19.28 0.67 7.38
N THR A 390 18.22 -0.10 7.56
CA THR A 390 18.17 -1.19 8.54
C THR A 390 19.29 -2.19 8.31
N GLY A 391 19.48 -2.64 7.06
CA GLY A 391 20.54 -3.59 6.72
C GLY A 391 21.95 -3.08 7.05
N PHE A 392 22.26 -1.84 6.70
CA PHE A 392 23.55 -1.23 7.01
C PHE A 392 23.76 -1.00 8.51
N VAL A 393 22.74 -0.48 9.20
CA VAL A 393 22.82 -0.25 10.66
C VAL A 393 23.00 -1.56 11.42
N VAL A 394 22.23 -2.60 11.08
CA VAL A 394 22.34 -3.92 11.73
C VAL A 394 23.69 -4.56 11.43
N GLN A 395 24.22 -4.43 10.22
CA GLN A 395 25.54 -4.94 9.88
C GLN A 395 26.65 -4.25 10.67
N ALA A 396 26.55 -2.94 10.87
CA ALA A 396 27.55 -2.16 11.62
C ALA A 396 27.47 -2.35 13.12
N SER A 397 26.25 -2.50 13.69
CA SER A 397 26.02 -2.59 15.14
C SER A 397 25.84 -4.02 15.66
N ALA A 398 25.73 -5.00 14.77
CA ALA A 398 25.36 -6.40 15.08
C ALA A 398 24.03 -6.54 15.85
N SER A 399 23.16 -5.53 15.81
CA SER A 399 21.88 -5.48 16.54
C SER A 399 20.81 -4.70 15.80
N PHE A 400 19.56 -5.16 15.88
CA PHE A 400 18.40 -4.41 15.36
C PHE A 400 18.01 -3.24 16.26
N THR A 401 18.46 -3.15 17.49
CA THR A 401 18.12 -2.07 18.43
C THR A 401 18.38 -0.69 17.81
N ALA A 402 19.58 -0.47 17.27
CA ALA A 402 19.92 0.81 16.65
C ALA A 402 19.02 1.13 15.43
N ALA A 403 18.69 0.13 14.61
CA ALA A 403 17.82 0.31 13.44
C ALA A 403 16.38 0.69 13.85
N LEU A 404 15.85 0.08 14.92
CA LEU A 404 14.53 0.39 15.47
C LEU A 404 14.50 1.80 16.10
N LEU A 405 15.58 2.22 16.79
CA LEU A 405 15.71 3.58 17.31
C LEU A 405 15.74 4.62 16.20
N VAL A 406 16.48 4.36 15.11
CA VAL A 406 16.50 5.21 13.92
C VAL A 406 15.10 5.33 13.31
N ALA A 407 14.36 4.22 13.19
CA ALA A 407 12.99 4.23 12.68
C ALA A 407 12.04 5.02 13.57
N GLY A 408 12.16 4.86 14.90
CA GLY A 408 11.41 5.64 15.87
C GLY A 408 11.70 7.15 15.76
N ALA A 409 12.98 7.54 15.64
CA ALA A 409 13.39 8.93 15.47
C ALA A 409 12.82 9.53 14.16
N ILE A 410 12.88 8.79 13.04
CA ILE A 410 12.27 9.19 11.76
C ILE A 410 10.76 9.38 11.95
N GLY A 411 10.07 8.49 12.66
CA GLY A 411 8.65 8.62 12.95
C GLY A 411 8.32 9.90 13.72
N VAL A 412 9.11 10.26 14.73
CA VAL A 412 8.94 11.51 15.50
C VAL A 412 9.16 12.74 14.61
N ILE A 413 10.23 12.77 13.82
CA ILE A 413 10.52 13.87 12.87
C ILE A 413 9.38 14.03 11.87
N SER A 414 8.85 12.94 11.35
CA SER A 414 7.73 12.94 10.41
C SER A 414 6.42 13.39 11.06
N ALA A 415 6.18 13.05 12.33
CA ALA A 415 5.04 13.59 13.08
C ALA A 415 5.16 15.11 13.26
N ALA A 416 6.36 15.61 13.55
CA ALA A 416 6.63 17.05 13.61
C ALA A 416 6.37 17.75 12.26
N ALA A 417 6.71 17.12 11.14
CA ALA A 417 6.41 17.65 9.81
C ALA A 417 4.89 17.81 9.58
N TYR A 418 4.06 16.85 10.00
CA TYR A 418 2.60 16.98 9.97
C TYR A 418 2.12 18.17 10.83
N VAL A 419 2.67 18.33 12.03
CA VAL A 419 2.27 19.42 12.95
C VAL A 419 2.61 20.78 12.37
N ILE A 420 3.85 20.95 11.89
CA ILE A 420 4.41 22.26 11.52
C ILE A 420 3.95 22.70 10.13
N LEU A 421 3.92 21.75 9.16
CA LEU A 421 3.76 22.11 7.75
C LEU A 421 2.32 22.06 7.26
N ILE A 422 1.44 21.27 7.89
CA ILE A 422 0.04 21.20 7.44
C ILE A 422 -0.79 22.27 8.12
N PRO A 423 -1.38 23.22 7.36
CA PRO A 423 -2.25 24.27 7.87
C PRO A 423 -3.61 23.70 8.32
N SER A 424 -4.40 24.56 9.00
CA SER A 424 -5.76 24.20 9.41
C SER A 424 -6.77 24.29 8.26
N ASP A 425 -6.45 25.03 7.21
CA ASP A 425 -7.31 25.30 6.07
C ASP A 425 -6.83 24.53 4.82
N PRO A 426 -7.75 24.14 3.94
CA PRO A 426 -7.39 23.50 2.67
C PRO A 426 -6.65 24.46 1.74
N ILE A 427 -5.89 23.90 0.79
CA ILE A 427 -5.26 24.70 -0.26
C ILE A 427 -6.36 25.26 -1.17
N SER A 428 -6.44 26.59 -1.31
CA SER A 428 -7.46 27.21 -2.18
C SER A 428 -7.15 26.94 -3.67
N ALA A 429 -8.20 26.70 -4.45
CA ALA A 429 -8.05 26.50 -5.90
C ALA A 429 -7.53 27.77 -6.60
N GLU A 430 -7.87 28.96 -6.09
CA GLU A 430 -7.42 30.27 -6.57
C GLU A 430 -5.90 30.44 -6.45
N ALA A 431 -5.30 29.95 -5.35
CA ALA A 431 -3.85 29.99 -5.14
C ALA A 431 -3.07 29.16 -6.17
N LEU A 432 -3.70 28.18 -6.82
CA LEU A 432 -3.10 27.37 -7.90
C LEU A 432 -3.12 28.08 -9.25
N VAL A 433 -4.13 28.93 -9.51
CA VAL A 433 -4.30 29.58 -10.83
C VAL A 433 -3.35 30.79 -10.93
N GLY A 434 -2.92 31.37 -9.81
CA GLY A 434 -2.11 32.60 -9.76
C GLY A 434 -2.92 33.86 -10.13
N PRO A 435 -2.46 35.04 -9.81
CA PRO A 435 -3.08 36.26 -10.36
C PRO A 435 -2.93 36.21 -11.88
N ARG A 436 -4.08 36.44 -12.58
CA ARG A 436 -4.13 36.58 -14.04
C ARG A 436 -3.34 37.79 -14.49
#